data_5281a519c5285f5d77dce7895b4ceec2
#
_entry.id   5281a519c5285f5d77dce7895b4ceec2
#
_cell.length_a   1.000
_cell.length_b   1.000
_cell.length_c   1.000
_cell.angle_alpha   90.00
_cell.angle_beta   90.00
_cell.angle_gamma   90.00
#
_symmetry.space_group_name_H-M   'P 1'
#
loop_
_entity.id
_entity.type
_entity.pdbx_description
1 polymer ?
#
loop_
_entity_poly.entity_id
_entity_poly.type
_entity_poly.pdbx_seq_one_letter_code
_entity_poly.pdbx_strand_id
1 'polypeptide(L)'
;MQWVMWGETNGCQFLVDLRTRHRLRSGQRVKIRWTPQLVEKLVPYKMKTFSQYIFERVSKSDLDQIEKYADKLFAAVGIDVEFTRHFLDRVNDERNKKPINQAELVRLFRLTYKKHGKKIGNMNPNAQAVIHDMETDVNMPFVLNLRKGMLDLVAKTVMRKKDFKTSNQKLRV
;
A
#
# COMPACT_ATOMS: atom_id res chain seq x y z
N MET A 1 -16.88 -33.31 6.92
CA MET A 1 -15.84 -33.79 5.98
C MET A 1 -15.58 -32.71 4.97
N GLN A 2 -14.37 -32.26 4.93
CA GLN A 2 -13.90 -31.19 4.03
C GLN A 2 -13.34 -31.87 2.78
N TRP A 3 -13.94 -31.63 1.61
CA TRP A 3 -13.45 -32.19 0.36
C TRP A 3 -12.50 -31.16 -0.28
N VAL A 4 -11.28 -31.59 -0.47
CA VAL A 4 -10.24 -30.81 -1.11
C VAL A 4 -9.88 -31.53 -2.40
N MET A 5 -9.99 -30.86 -3.55
CA MET A 5 -9.53 -31.40 -4.82
C MET A 5 -8.22 -30.73 -5.25
N TRP A 6 -7.27 -31.55 -5.65
CA TRP A 6 -6.02 -31.12 -6.24
C TRP A 6 -6.13 -31.10 -7.76
N GLY A 7 -5.68 -30.05 -8.39
CA GLY A 7 -5.60 -29.95 -9.84
C GLY A 7 -4.26 -29.38 -10.28
N GLU A 8 -3.75 -29.87 -11.39
CA GLU A 8 -2.53 -29.40 -12.05
C GLU A 8 -2.86 -28.85 -13.42
N THR A 9 -2.46 -27.60 -13.70
CA THR A 9 -2.43 -27.08 -15.05
C THR A 9 -1.18 -26.22 -15.23
N ASN A 10 -0.42 -26.47 -16.30
CA ASN A 10 0.79 -25.74 -16.66
C ASN A 10 1.84 -25.62 -15.53
N GLY A 11 2.02 -26.70 -14.75
CA GLY A 11 3.04 -26.76 -13.69
C GLY A 11 2.69 -26.02 -12.40
N CYS A 12 1.47 -25.49 -12.25
CA CYS A 12 0.97 -24.93 -11.00
C CYS A 12 -0.01 -25.85 -10.32
N GLN A 13 0.26 -26.18 -9.07
CA GLN A 13 -0.67 -26.94 -8.21
C GLN A 13 -1.57 -25.97 -7.46
N PHE A 14 -2.88 -26.22 -7.45
CA PHE A 14 -3.84 -25.41 -6.69
C PHE A 14 -4.86 -26.26 -5.98
N LEU A 15 -5.29 -25.73 -4.85
CA LEU A 15 -6.29 -26.34 -3.97
C LEU A 15 -7.62 -25.61 -4.16
N VAL A 16 -8.68 -26.35 -4.46
CA VAL A 16 -10.04 -25.80 -4.60
C VAL A 16 -10.92 -26.35 -3.49
N ASP A 17 -11.44 -25.47 -2.64
CA ASP A 17 -12.47 -25.80 -1.64
C ASP A 17 -13.84 -25.67 -2.29
N LEU A 18 -14.49 -26.81 -2.57
CA LEU A 18 -15.82 -26.86 -3.16
C LEU A 18 -16.89 -26.89 -2.06
N ARG A 19 -17.27 -25.74 -1.53
CA ARG A 19 -18.46 -25.61 -0.69
C ARG A 19 -19.74 -25.64 -1.53
N THR A 20 -20.02 -26.74 -2.22
CA THR A 20 -21.32 -26.93 -2.85
C THR A 20 -22.11 -28.00 -2.13
N ARG A 21 -23.35 -27.64 -1.72
CA ARG A 21 -24.34 -28.49 -1.04
C ARG A 21 -24.91 -29.58 -1.93
N HIS A 22 -24.14 -30.30 -2.71
CA HIS A 22 -24.62 -31.46 -3.42
C HIS A 22 -24.01 -32.73 -2.84
N ARG A 23 -24.88 -33.49 -2.19
CA ARG A 23 -24.62 -34.85 -1.71
C ARG A 23 -24.43 -35.76 -2.92
N LEU A 24 -23.19 -36.02 -3.33
CA LEU A 24 -22.91 -37.05 -4.32
C LEU A 24 -23.05 -38.41 -3.67
N ARG A 25 -23.82 -39.28 -4.31
CA ARG A 25 -23.89 -40.70 -3.92
C ARG A 25 -22.53 -41.35 -4.14
N SER A 26 -22.11 -42.19 -3.19
CA SER A 26 -20.81 -42.88 -3.24
C SER A 26 -20.68 -43.68 -4.54
N GLY A 27 -19.62 -43.41 -5.31
CA GLY A 27 -19.29 -44.17 -6.53
C GLY A 27 -19.33 -43.38 -7.84
N GLN A 28 -19.84 -42.15 -7.87
CA GLN A 28 -19.83 -41.35 -9.10
C GLN A 28 -18.53 -40.55 -9.25
N ARG A 29 -17.73 -40.89 -10.26
CA ARG A 29 -16.61 -40.04 -10.69
C ARG A 29 -17.12 -38.96 -11.64
N VAL A 30 -17.13 -37.72 -11.19
CA VAL A 30 -17.42 -36.57 -12.05
C VAL A 30 -16.14 -36.17 -12.78
N LYS A 31 -16.10 -36.35 -14.09
CA LYS A 31 -15.04 -35.80 -14.94
C LYS A 31 -15.38 -34.35 -15.24
N ILE A 32 -14.75 -33.41 -14.52
CA ILE A 32 -14.85 -31.97 -14.84
C ILE A 32 -13.86 -31.70 -15.98
N ARG A 33 -14.38 -31.33 -17.15
CA ARG A 33 -13.55 -30.87 -18.27
C ARG A 33 -13.29 -29.38 -18.03
N TRP A 34 -12.07 -29.04 -17.65
CA TRP A 34 -11.64 -27.66 -17.45
C TRP A 34 -11.55 -26.95 -18.81
N THR A 35 -12.35 -25.92 -19.01
CA THR A 35 -12.20 -25.00 -20.13
C THR A 35 -11.53 -23.70 -19.63
N PRO A 36 -10.77 -22.99 -20.48
CA PRO A 36 -10.17 -21.71 -20.09
C PRO A 36 -11.18 -20.71 -19.48
N GLN A 37 -12.43 -20.72 -20.01
CA GLN A 37 -13.52 -19.88 -19.50
C GLN A 37 -14.01 -20.26 -18.09
N LEU A 38 -13.91 -21.55 -17.73
CA LEU A 38 -14.31 -22.03 -16.40
C LEU A 38 -13.24 -21.67 -15.36
N VAL A 39 -11.98 -21.73 -15.75
CA VAL A 39 -10.84 -21.28 -14.92
C VAL A 39 -10.92 -19.78 -14.67
N GLU A 40 -11.26 -18.98 -15.70
CA GLU A 40 -11.39 -17.53 -15.59
C GLU A 40 -12.54 -17.08 -14.67
N LYS A 41 -13.62 -17.88 -14.59
CA LYS A 41 -14.75 -17.65 -13.66
C LYS A 41 -14.46 -18.07 -12.21
N LEU A 42 -13.60 -19.07 -12.01
CA LEU A 42 -13.27 -19.63 -10.69
C LEU A 42 -12.09 -18.95 -10.01
N VAL A 43 -11.26 -18.22 -10.77
CA VAL A 43 -10.16 -17.42 -10.25
C VAL A 43 -10.49 -15.94 -10.48
N PRO A 44 -11.27 -15.31 -9.60
CA PRO A 44 -11.62 -13.88 -9.75
C PRO A 44 -10.44 -12.93 -9.56
N TYR A 45 -9.25 -13.47 -9.27
CA TYR A 45 -8.04 -12.69 -9.04
C TYR A 45 -7.00 -12.99 -10.13
N LYS A 46 -6.91 -12.10 -11.11
CA LYS A 46 -5.83 -12.12 -12.10
C LYS A 46 -4.53 -11.78 -11.37
N MET A 47 -3.71 -12.79 -11.06
CA MET A 47 -2.40 -12.57 -10.44
C MET A 47 -1.56 -11.68 -11.35
N LYS A 48 -1.24 -10.48 -10.87
CA LYS A 48 -0.34 -9.56 -11.56
C LYS A 48 1.06 -10.17 -11.60
N THR A 49 1.74 -10.06 -12.72
CA THR A 49 3.16 -10.45 -12.78
C THR A 49 3.99 -9.52 -11.89
N PHE A 50 5.13 -10.01 -11.40
CA PHE A 50 6.04 -9.21 -10.58
C PHE A 50 6.42 -7.88 -11.26
N SER A 51 6.64 -7.88 -12.57
CA SER A 51 6.89 -6.67 -13.36
C SER A 51 5.71 -5.70 -13.34
N GLN A 52 4.48 -6.19 -13.47
CA GLN A 52 3.27 -5.36 -13.37
C GLN A 52 3.12 -4.74 -11.98
N TYR A 53 3.49 -5.48 -10.94
CA TYR A 53 3.44 -4.98 -9.56
C TYR A 53 4.48 -3.87 -9.29
N ILE A 54 5.67 -3.96 -9.89
CA ILE A 54 6.75 -2.96 -9.73
C ILE A 54 6.48 -1.67 -10.50
N PHE A 55 5.84 -1.76 -11.68
CA PHE A 55 5.61 -0.62 -12.59
C PHE A 55 4.20 -0.02 -12.47
N GLU A 56 3.39 -0.52 -11.55
CA GLU A 56 2.03 -0.02 -11.40
C GLU A 56 2.02 1.37 -10.77
N ARG A 57 1.33 2.29 -11.43
CA ARG A 57 1.04 3.62 -10.87
C ARG A 57 0.14 3.45 -9.66
N VAL A 58 0.42 4.20 -8.62
CA VAL A 58 -0.43 4.24 -7.42
C VAL A 58 -1.80 4.79 -7.83
N SER A 59 -2.85 4.04 -7.53
CA SER A 59 -4.22 4.48 -7.74
C SER A 59 -4.74 5.29 -6.55
N LYS A 60 -5.88 5.96 -6.72
CA LYS A 60 -6.54 6.65 -5.60
C LYS A 60 -6.92 5.67 -4.49
N SER A 61 -7.43 4.49 -4.85
CA SER A 61 -7.78 3.43 -3.88
C SER A 61 -6.56 2.96 -3.06
N ASP A 62 -5.40 2.86 -3.71
CA ASP A 62 -4.16 2.49 -3.02
C ASP A 62 -3.74 3.60 -2.05
N LEU A 63 -3.89 4.86 -2.46
CA LEU A 63 -3.58 6.01 -1.61
C LEU A 63 -4.50 6.06 -0.38
N ASP A 64 -5.80 5.83 -0.56
CA ASP A 64 -6.78 5.76 0.55
C ASP A 64 -6.45 4.61 1.53
N GLN A 65 -5.90 3.50 1.03
CA GLN A 65 -5.44 2.40 1.89
C GLN A 65 -4.17 2.77 2.66
N ILE A 66 -3.24 3.47 2.02
CA ILE A 66 -2.01 3.96 2.66
C ILE A 66 -2.36 4.97 3.76
N GLU A 67 -3.29 5.88 3.51
CA GLU A 67 -3.78 6.87 4.48
C GLU A 67 -4.34 6.17 5.71
N LYS A 68 -5.30 5.25 5.54
CA LYS A 68 -5.87 4.46 6.64
C LYS A 68 -4.82 3.65 7.42
N TYR A 69 -3.79 3.17 6.74
CA TYR A 69 -2.68 2.48 7.40
C TYR A 69 -1.85 3.44 8.23
N ALA A 70 -1.51 4.61 7.68
CA ALA A 70 -0.74 5.63 8.36
C ALA A 70 -1.50 6.20 9.57
N ASP A 71 -2.81 6.45 9.45
CA ASP A 71 -3.69 6.86 10.56
C ASP A 71 -3.61 5.88 11.73
N LYS A 72 -3.74 4.58 11.44
CA LYS A 72 -3.64 3.54 12.48
C LYS A 72 -2.28 3.54 13.18
N LEU A 73 -1.20 3.81 12.45
CA LEU A 73 0.13 3.88 13.04
C LEU A 73 0.29 5.11 13.93
N PHE A 74 -0.15 6.26 13.45
CA PHE A 74 0.06 7.54 14.12
C PHE A 74 -1.00 7.87 15.18
N ALA A 75 -2.12 7.14 15.21
CA ALA A 75 -3.15 7.26 16.24
C ALA A 75 -2.60 7.15 17.68
N ALA A 76 -1.57 6.32 17.89
CA ALA A 76 -0.93 6.16 19.19
C ALA A 76 -0.20 7.43 19.69
N VAL A 77 0.07 8.39 18.81
CA VAL A 77 0.67 9.69 19.12
C VAL A 77 -0.28 10.86 18.87
N GLY A 78 -1.58 10.56 18.65
CA GLY A 78 -2.64 11.56 18.48
C GLY A 78 -2.57 12.34 17.17
N ILE A 79 -2.10 11.71 16.09
CA ILE A 79 -1.94 12.32 14.78
C ILE A 79 -2.76 11.57 13.76
N ASP A 80 -3.55 12.30 12.96
CA ASP A 80 -4.17 11.85 11.71
C ASP A 80 -3.24 12.16 10.53
N VAL A 81 -3.32 11.37 9.45
CA VAL A 81 -2.52 11.59 8.24
C VAL A 81 -3.44 11.94 7.09
N GLU A 82 -3.17 13.04 6.41
CA GLU A 82 -3.96 13.51 5.28
C GLU A 82 -3.06 13.76 4.06
N PHE A 83 -3.50 13.31 2.88
CA PHE A 83 -2.85 13.62 1.63
C PHE A 83 -3.51 14.80 0.93
N THR A 84 -2.71 15.72 0.41
CA THR A 84 -3.25 16.80 -0.42
C THR A 84 -3.80 16.26 -1.74
N ARG A 85 -4.73 17.01 -2.35
CA ARG A 85 -5.34 16.65 -3.64
C ARG A 85 -4.32 16.31 -4.74
N HIS A 86 -3.17 16.97 -4.73
CA HIS A 86 -2.12 16.78 -5.74
C HIS A 86 -1.08 15.72 -5.36
N PHE A 87 -1.21 15.10 -4.18
CA PHE A 87 -0.21 14.12 -3.72
C PHE A 87 -0.13 12.92 -4.68
N LEU A 88 -1.28 12.42 -5.15
CA LEU A 88 -1.35 11.32 -6.09
C LEU A 88 -0.63 11.62 -7.42
N ASP A 89 -0.82 12.84 -7.96
CA ASP A 89 -0.15 13.27 -9.18
C ASP A 89 1.37 13.28 -8.99
N ARG A 90 1.81 13.68 -7.78
CA ARG A 90 3.24 13.74 -7.44
C ARG A 90 3.87 12.36 -7.24
N VAL A 91 3.15 11.41 -6.67
CA VAL A 91 3.59 10.01 -6.57
C VAL A 91 3.87 9.44 -7.96
N ASN A 92 2.96 9.71 -8.91
CA ASN A 92 3.01 9.19 -10.26
C ASN A 92 3.78 10.06 -11.26
N ASP A 93 4.42 11.12 -10.80
CA ASP A 93 5.12 12.10 -11.64
C ASP A 93 6.38 11.47 -12.27
N GLU A 94 6.53 11.62 -13.59
CA GLU A 94 7.67 11.10 -14.36
C GLU A 94 9.02 11.67 -13.90
N ARG A 95 9.03 12.85 -13.27
CA ARG A 95 10.24 13.46 -12.67
C ARG A 95 10.84 12.62 -11.56
N ASN A 96 10.13 11.65 -11.01
CA ASN A 96 10.66 10.72 -10.02
C ASN A 96 11.67 9.74 -10.63
N LYS A 97 11.82 9.68 -11.98
CA LYS A 97 12.70 8.77 -12.74
C LYS A 97 12.34 7.29 -12.53
N LYS A 98 12.33 6.84 -11.28
CA LYS A 98 11.83 5.54 -10.84
C LYS A 98 10.48 5.78 -10.14
N PRO A 99 9.39 5.13 -10.54
CA PRO A 99 8.08 5.28 -9.90
C PRO A 99 8.16 5.04 -8.39
N ILE A 100 7.40 5.82 -7.63
CA ILE A 100 7.21 5.58 -6.20
C ILE A 100 6.02 4.64 -6.07
N ASN A 101 6.23 3.46 -5.49
CA ASN A 101 5.16 2.47 -5.36
C ASN A 101 4.53 2.47 -3.97
N GLN A 102 3.40 1.76 -3.84
CA GLN A 102 2.65 1.63 -2.59
C GLN A 102 3.52 1.10 -1.44
N ALA A 103 4.34 0.08 -1.71
CA ALA A 103 5.17 -0.54 -0.69
C ALA A 103 6.24 0.42 -0.13
N GLU A 104 6.80 1.29 -0.98
CA GLU A 104 7.75 2.33 -0.55
C GLU A 104 7.08 3.36 0.36
N LEU A 105 5.85 3.78 0.04
CA LEU A 105 5.10 4.71 0.89
C LEU A 105 4.73 4.09 2.24
N VAL A 106 4.24 2.87 2.26
CA VAL A 106 3.93 2.13 3.50
C VAL A 106 5.20 1.98 4.35
N ARG A 107 6.32 1.61 3.73
CA ARG A 107 7.63 1.52 4.40
C ARG A 107 8.05 2.87 4.98
N LEU A 108 7.90 3.95 4.22
CA LEU A 108 8.23 5.31 4.64
C LEU A 108 7.48 5.69 5.93
N PHE A 109 6.15 5.52 5.95
CA PHE A 109 5.33 5.81 7.14
C PHE A 109 5.72 4.94 8.33
N ARG A 110 5.92 3.63 8.12
CA ARG A 110 6.32 2.71 9.19
C ARG A 110 7.66 3.10 9.81
N LEU A 111 8.66 3.43 9.00
CA LEU A 111 9.97 3.84 9.50
C LEU A 111 9.91 5.21 10.18
N THR A 112 9.12 6.14 9.62
CA THR A 112 8.90 7.46 10.23
C THR A 112 8.28 7.33 11.62
N TYR A 113 7.22 6.54 11.75
CA TYR A 113 6.61 6.30 13.05
C TYR A 113 7.59 5.68 14.04
N LYS A 114 8.32 4.64 13.62
CA LYS A 114 9.29 3.95 14.48
C LYS A 114 10.39 4.87 14.98
N LYS A 115 10.96 5.71 14.11
CA LYS A 115 12.10 6.58 14.45
C LYS A 115 11.69 7.93 15.03
N HIS A 116 10.60 8.48 14.55
CA HIS A 116 10.24 9.90 14.79
C HIS A 116 8.80 10.11 15.28
N GLY A 117 7.98 9.08 15.48
CA GLY A 117 6.57 9.21 15.86
C GLY A 117 6.37 10.11 17.09
N LYS A 118 7.07 9.83 18.19
CA LYS A 118 7.01 10.67 19.41
C LYS A 118 7.48 12.10 19.16
N LYS A 119 8.51 12.28 18.34
CA LYS A 119 9.03 13.61 18.02
C LYS A 119 8.02 14.43 17.22
N ILE A 120 7.35 13.81 16.24
CA ILE A 120 6.32 14.48 15.43
C ILE A 120 5.12 14.82 16.31
N GLY A 121 4.67 13.92 17.21
CA GLY A 121 3.57 14.18 18.14
C GLY A 121 3.83 15.34 19.12
N ASN A 122 5.11 15.65 19.37
CA ASN A 122 5.52 16.76 20.23
C ASN A 122 5.87 18.06 19.45
N MET A 123 5.70 18.07 18.14
CA MET A 123 5.92 19.28 17.34
C MET A 123 4.75 20.26 17.49
N ASN A 124 5.05 21.54 17.38
CA ASN A 124 4.03 22.58 17.43
C ASN A 124 3.10 22.50 16.19
N PRO A 125 1.83 22.92 16.32
CA PRO A 125 0.98 23.18 15.17
C PRO A 125 1.65 24.12 14.16
N ASN A 126 1.40 23.90 12.88
CA ASN A 126 2.03 24.59 11.74
C ASN A 126 3.54 24.28 11.55
N ALA A 127 4.12 23.37 12.35
CA ALA A 127 5.49 22.92 12.09
C ALA A 127 5.59 22.26 10.72
N GLN A 128 6.68 22.54 10.01
CA GLN A 128 6.98 21.95 8.70
C GLN A 128 8.24 21.11 8.80
N ALA A 129 8.20 19.93 8.24
CA ALA A 129 9.37 19.05 8.16
C ALA A 129 9.33 18.21 6.88
N VAL A 130 10.42 17.53 6.61
CA VAL A 130 10.56 16.62 5.47
C VAL A 130 10.97 15.25 5.97
N ILE A 131 10.17 14.23 5.67
CA ILE A 131 10.57 12.83 5.83
C ILE A 131 11.47 12.48 4.66
N HIS A 132 12.67 12.00 4.94
CA HIS A 132 13.66 11.62 3.94
C HIS A 132 14.07 10.16 4.13
N ASP A 133 13.73 9.32 3.16
CA ASP A 133 14.18 7.93 3.11
C ASP A 133 15.59 7.88 2.52
N MET A 134 16.55 7.46 3.35
CA MET A 134 17.97 7.39 2.98
C MET A 134 18.28 6.26 1.98
N GLU A 135 17.41 5.26 1.88
CA GLU A 135 17.62 4.10 0.99
C GLU A 135 17.04 4.35 -0.42
N THR A 136 15.89 4.99 -0.48
CA THR A 136 15.16 5.17 -1.75
C THR A 136 15.23 6.60 -2.29
N ASP A 137 15.86 7.53 -1.56
CA ASP A 137 15.91 8.96 -1.86
C ASP A 137 14.51 9.63 -1.97
N VAL A 138 13.48 8.99 -1.40
CA VAL A 138 12.13 9.56 -1.36
C VAL A 138 12.05 10.63 -0.29
N ASN A 139 11.54 11.78 -0.68
CA ASN A 139 11.34 12.94 0.20
C ASN A 139 9.85 13.27 0.25
N MET A 140 9.30 13.41 1.45
CA MET A 140 7.90 13.76 1.67
C MET A 140 7.80 14.95 2.62
N PRO A 141 7.70 16.17 2.09
CA PRO A 141 7.38 17.37 2.87
C PRO A 141 5.98 17.32 3.46
N PHE A 142 5.84 17.65 4.72
CA PHE A 142 4.56 17.72 5.42
C PHE A 142 4.45 18.96 6.30
N VAL A 143 3.24 19.28 6.69
CA VAL A 143 2.92 20.28 7.71
C VAL A 143 1.99 19.65 8.74
N LEU A 144 2.13 20.05 10.00
CA LEU A 144 1.20 19.69 11.05
C LEU A 144 0.14 20.77 11.19
N ASN A 145 -1.12 20.41 10.99
CA ASN A 145 -2.25 21.30 11.23
C ASN A 145 -2.97 20.89 12.51
N LEU A 146 -3.54 21.84 13.23
CA LEU A 146 -4.43 21.54 14.34
C LEU A 146 -5.87 21.63 13.85
N ARG A 147 -6.59 20.51 13.85
CA ARG A 147 -7.98 20.43 13.44
C ARG A 147 -8.80 19.74 14.54
N LYS A 148 -9.83 20.42 15.05
CA LYS A 148 -10.71 19.89 16.12
C LYS A 148 -9.99 19.34 17.36
N GLY A 149 -8.81 19.90 17.70
CA GLY A 149 -8.02 19.47 18.85
C GLY A 149 -7.08 18.29 18.59
N MET A 150 -7.03 17.74 17.38
CA MET A 150 -6.05 16.74 16.93
C MET A 150 -5.05 17.33 15.96
N LEU A 151 -3.86 16.75 15.91
CA LEU A 151 -2.84 17.12 14.94
C LEU A 151 -3.03 16.31 13.66
N ASP A 152 -3.13 17.01 12.52
CA ASP A 152 -3.15 16.39 11.19
C ASP A 152 -1.78 16.52 10.55
N LEU A 153 -1.15 15.41 10.19
CA LEU A 153 0.04 15.37 9.36
C LEU A 153 -0.40 15.46 7.89
N VAL A 154 -0.35 16.64 7.33
CA VAL A 154 -0.73 16.86 5.93
C VAL A 154 0.50 16.71 5.03
N ALA A 155 0.56 15.60 4.30
CA ALA A 155 1.60 15.36 3.30
C ALA A 155 1.30 16.18 2.04
N LYS A 156 2.13 17.21 1.79
CA LYS A 156 1.92 18.16 0.69
C LYS A 156 2.30 17.60 -0.67
N THR A 157 3.38 16.86 -0.71
CA THR A 157 3.96 16.32 -1.95
C THR A 157 4.92 15.19 -1.62
N VAL A 158 5.31 14.46 -2.64
CA VAL A 158 6.37 13.43 -2.55
C VAL A 158 7.23 13.51 -3.80
N MET A 159 8.52 13.25 -3.65
CA MET A 159 9.45 13.22 -4.77
C MET A 159 10.66 12.36 -4.46
N ARG A 160 11.21 11.72 -5.48
CA ARG A 160 12.49 11.02 -5.41
C ARG A 160 13.61 11.95 -5.86
N LYS A 161 14.43 12.39 -4.91
CA LYS A 161 15.56 13.27 -5.18
C LYS A 161 16.67 13.08 -4.15
N LYS A 162 17.83 12.60 -4.58
CA LYS A 162 19.00 12.34 -3.72
C LYS A 162 19.45 13.59 -2.94
N ASP A 163 19.71 14.67 -3.64
CA ASP A 163 20.22 15.89 -3.04
C ASP A 163 19.09 16.91 -2.80
N PHE A 164 18.04 16.50 -2.09
CA PHE A 164 16.93 17.37 -1.77
C PHE A 164 17.35 18.45 -0.77
N LYS A 165 17.35 19.70 -1.22
CA LYS A 165 17.68 20.88 -0.38
C LYS A 165 16.38 21.45 0.18
N THR A 166 16.38 21.75 1.47
CA THR A 166 15.26 22.37 2.19
C THR A 166 15.79 23.11 3.41
N SER A 167 15.14 24.20 3.78
CA SER A 167 15.33 24.90 5.05
C SER A 167 14.60 24.20 6.21
N ASN A 168 13.62 23.37 5.90
CA ASN A 168 12.85 22.65 6.91
C ASN A 168 13.63 21.49 7.52
N GLN A 169 13.28 21.12 8.74
CA GLN A 169 13.88 19.98 9.43
C GLN A 169 13.74 18.70 8.61
N LYS A 170 14.83 17.95 8.42
CA LYS A 170 14.81 16.63 7.80
C LYS A 170 14.71 15.54 8.86
N LEU A 171 13.72 14.68 8.73
CA LEU A 171 13.54 13.46 9.51
C LEU A 171 14.02 12.27 8.67
N ARG A 172 15.25 11.81 8.94
CA ARG A 172 15.90 10.74 8.17
C ARG A 172 15.43 9.37 8.67
N VAL A 173 14.94 8.53 7.74
CA VAL A 173 14.46 7.19 8.01
C VAL A 173 15.19 6.13 7.23
#